data_ffa424eaadc1601c1a4a6f916161a272
#
_entry.id   ffa424eaadc1601c1a4a6f916161a272
#
_cell.length_a   1.000
_cell.length_b   1.000
_cell.length_c   1.000
_cell.angle_alpha   90.00
_cell.angle_beta   90.00
_cell.angle_gamma   90.00
#
_symmetry.space_group_name_H-M   'P 1'
#
loop_
_entity.id
_entity.type
_entity.pdbx_description
1 polymer ?
#
loop_
_entity_poly.entity_id
_entity_poly.type
_entity_poly.pdbx_seq_one_letter_code
_entity_poly.pdbx_strand_id
1 'polypeptide(L)'
;MPILKDKNFPEFRGLHLWHAPMSSCSQRVRIALCLKELSWVSHPLKLDKGEHAKSEYLAINPKGLVPSLINDGEVITDKIYKNIGLAEVVQ
;
A
#
# COMPACT_ATOMS: atom_id res chain seq x y z
N MET A 1 11.20 19.18 -9.37
CA MET A 1 10.48 19.36 -8.19
C MET A 1 10.67 18.28 -7.21
N PRO A 2 11.22 18.62 -6.13
CA PRO A 2 11.49 17.62 -5.09
C PRO A 2 10.24 17.08 -4.42
N ILE A 3 9.13 17.57 -4.84
CA ILE A 3 7.89 17.18 -4.23
C ILE A 3 7.68 15.68 -4.20
N LEU A 4 8.11 15.01 -5.24
CA LEU A 4 7.91 13.58 -5.31
C LEU A 4 8.68 12.83 -4.26
N LYS A 5 9.74 13.43 -3.78
CA LYS A 5 10.50 12.80 -2.72
C LYS A 5 9.84 12.97 -1.39
N ASP A 6 8.89 13.88 -1.33
CA ASP A 6 8.28 14.21 -0.07
C ASP A 6 7.03 13.44 0.17
N LYS A 7 6.90 12.29 -0.45
CA LYS A 7 5.78 11.44 -0.15
C LYS A 7 6.04 10.71 1.14
N ASN A 8 6.07 11.50 2.17
CA ASN A 8 6.19 10.99 3.51
C ASN A 8 4.98 11.40 4.29
N PHE A 9 4.51 10.48 5.08
CA PHE A 9 3.34 10.72 5.93
C PHE A 9 3.75 10.34 7.34
N PRO A 10 4.43 11.24 8.05
CA PRO A 10 4.96 10.90 9.37
C PRO A 10 3.89 10.51 10.38
N GLU A 11 2.64 10.84 10.10
CA GLU A 11 1.57 10.42 10.97
C GLU A 11 1.28 8.93 10.89
N PHE A 12 1.74 8.26 9.84
CA PHE A 12 1.52 6.82 9.70
C PHE A 12 2.75 6.05 10.15
N ARG A 13 2.69 5.60 11.40
CA ARG A 13 3.77 4.81 11.96
C ARG A 13 3.47 3.34 11.74
N GLY A 14 4.51 2.56 11.49
CA GLY A 14 4.36 1.14 11.21
C GLY A 14 3.87 0.90 9.80
N LEU A 15 3.21 -0.24 9.60
CA LEU A 15 2.75 -0.65 8.28
C LEU A 15 1.27 -0.33 8.12
N HIS A 16 0.96 0.38 7.05
CA HIS A 16 -0.40 0.71 6.67
C HIS A 16 -0.62 0.28 5.23
N LEU A 17 -1.67 -0.47 5.00
CA LEU A 17 -1.93 -1.01 3.66
C LEU A 17 -3.29 -0.51 3.17
N TRP A 18 -3.27 0.19 2.05
CA TRP A 18 -4.48 0.55 1.32
C TRP A 18 -4.73 -0.54 0.29
N HIS A 19 -5.88 -1.16 0.37
CA HIS A 19 -6.13 -2.34 -0.44
C HIS A 19 -7.62 -2.47 -0.74
N ALA A 20 -7.92 -3.27 -1.76
CA ALA A 20 -9.31 -3.58 -2.11
C ALA A 20 -9.52 -5.07 -1.87
N PRO A 21 -10.59 -5.44 -1.15
CA PRO A 21 -10.79 -6.85 -0.79
C PRO A 21 -10.81 -7.80 -1.99
N MET A 22 -11.37 -7.35 -3.10
CA MET A 22 -11.51 -8.24 -4.27
C MET A 22 -10.35 -8.14 -5.23
N SER A 23 -9.40 -7.27 -4.99
CA SER A 23 -8.24 -7.11 -5.88
C SER A 23 -7.25 -8.25 -5.64
N SER A 24 -6.90 -8.96 -6.70
CA SER A 24 -5.94 -10.05 -6.57
C SER A 24 -4.56 -9.52 -6.16
N CYS A 25 -4.19 -8.36 -6.66
CA CYS A 25 -2.91 -7.76 -6.26
C CYS A 25 -2.91 -7.43 -4.77
N SER A 26 -4.02 -6.91 -4.27
CA SER A 26 -4.13 -6.63 -2.84
C SER A 26 -4.09 -7.92 -2.02
N GLN A 27 -4.76 -8.96 -2.50
CA GLN A 27 -4.77 -10.24 -1.80
C GLN A 27 -3.36 -10.80 -1.65
N ARG A 28 -2.56 -10.67 -2.69
CA ARG A 28 -1.19 -11.16 -2.64
C ARG A 28 -0.37 -10.45 -1.57
N VAL A 29 -0.56 -9.16 -1.44
CA VAL A 29 0.17 -8.41 -0.41
C VAL A 29 -0.31 -8.81 0.97
N ARG A 30 -1.62 -8.99 1.16
CA ARG A 30 -2.13 -9.42 2.45
C ARG A 30 -1.58 -10.79 2.83
N ILE A 31 -1.50 -11.70 1.88
CA ILE A 31 -0.93 -13.01 2.13
C ILE A 31 0.53 -12.90 2.51
N ALA A 32 1.28 -12.06 1.78
CA ALA A 32 2.69 -11.89 2.05
C ALA A 32 2.93 -11.34 3.45
N LEU A 33 2.12 -10.36 3.87
CA LEU A 33 2.24 -9.81 5.20
C LEU A 33 1.94 -10.86 6.26
N CYS A 34 0.96 -11.71 5.99
CA CYS A 34 0.63 -12.79 6.89
C CYS A 34 1.76 -13.80 7.01
N LEU A 35 2.36 -14.17 5.90
CA LEU A 35 3.48 -15.12 5.91
C LEU A 35 4.67 -14.60 6.69
N LYS A 36 4.87 -13.30 6.67
CA LYS A 36 5.96 -12.68 7.42
C LYS A 36 5.56 -12.36 8.85
N GLU A 37 4.32 -12.66 9.22
CA GLU A 37 3.80 -12.39 10.56
C GLU A 37 3.96 -10.93 10.96
N LEU A 38 3.71 -10.05 9.99
CA LEU A 38 3.80 -8.62 10.22
C LEU A 38 2.43 -8.05 10.58
N SER A 39 2.42 -7.18 11.57
CA SER A 39 1.20 -6.45 11.92
C SER A 39 1.06 -5.24 11.02
N TRP A 40 -0.17 -4.92 10.65
CA TRP A 40 -0.42 -3.79 9.78
C TRP A 40 -1.82 -3.25 10.01
N VAL A 41 -1.99 -1.98 9.64
CA VAL A 41 -3.27 -1.31 9.75
C VAL A 41 -3.95 -1.35 8.39
N SER A 42 -5.20 -1.78 8.38
CA SER A 42 -5.97 -1.98 7.14
C SER A 42 -6.72 -0.71 6.76
N HIS A 43 -6.57 -0.33 5.50
CA HIS A 43 -7.31 0.78 4.92
C HIS A 43 -8.00 0.28 3.66
N PRO A 44 -9.18 -0.35 3.80
CA PRO A 44 -9.85 -0.89 2.61
C PRO A 44 -10.46 0.22 1.77
N LEU A 45 -10.41 0.03 0.47
CA LEU A 45 -10.98 0.96 -0.49
C LEU A 45 -12.08 0.26 -1.27
N LYS A 46 -13.19 0.94 -1.47
CA LYS A 46 -14.29 0.43 -2.26
C LYS A 46 -14.14 0.92 -3.68
N LEU A 47 -13.66 0.03 -4.54
CA LEU A 47 -13.39 0.39 -5.93
C LEU A 47 -14.66 0.75 -6.68
N ASP A 48 -15.76 0.07 -6.35
CA ASP A 48 -17.05 0.35 -6.98
C ASP A 48 -17.57 1.73 -6.62
N LYS A 49 -17.05 2.34 -5.57
CA LYS A 49 -17.42 3.70 -5.19
C LYS A 49 -16.36 4.71 -5.56
N GLY A 50 -15.38 4.30 -6.33
CA GLY A 50 -14.35 5.20 -6.81
C GLY A 50 -13.44 5.74 -5.74
N GLU A 51 -13.31 5.05 -4.61
CA GLU A 51 -12.49 5.57 -3.52
C GLU A 51 -11.01 5.64 -3.89
N HIS A 52 -10.57 4.81 -4.82
CA HIS A 52 -9.19 4.84 -5.29
C HIS A 52 -8.92 6.07 -6.17
N ALA A 53 -9.95 6.77 -6.60
CA ALA A 53 -9.78 7.97 -7.42
C ALA A 53 -10.02 9.26 -6.64
N LYS A 54 -10.27 9.15 -5.34
CA LYS A 54 -10.49 10.34 -4.54
C LYS A 54 -9.17 10.99 -4.15
N SER A 55 -9.23 12.29 -3.91
CA SER A 55 -8.02 13.06 -3.69
C SER A 55 -7.21 12.54 -2.50
N GLU A 56 -7.88 12.05 -1.46
CA GLU A 56 -7.17 11.53 -0.30
C GLU A 56 -6.27 10.37 -0.68
N TYR A 57 -6.78 9.46 -1.51
CA TYR A 57 -5.96 8.33 -1.91
C TYR A 57 -4.95 8.71 -2.97
N LEU A 58 -5.31 9.61 -3.88
CA LEU A 58 -4.37 10.03 -4.93
C LEU A 58 -3.17 10.75 -4.35
N ALA A 59 -3.32 11.33 -3.15
CA ALA A 59 -2.17 11.91 -2.47
C ALA A 59 -1.16 10.84 -2.08
N ILE A 60 -1.63 9.62 -1.86
CA ILE A 60 -0.75 8.49 -1.51
C ILE A 60 -0.23 7.84 -2.77
N ASN A 61 -1.11 7.57 -3.72
CA ASN A 61 -0.72 6.94 -4.97
C ASN A 61 -1.38 7.68 -6.12
N PRO A 62 -0.65 8.56 -6.80
CA PRO A 62 -1.22 9.35 -7.88
C PRO A 62 -1.78 8.53 -9.03
N LYS A 63 -1.32 7.28 -9.18
CA LYS A 63 -1.84 6.41 -10.23
C LYS A 63 -3.20 5.83 -9.88
N GLY A 64 -3.64 5.98 -8.65
CA GLY A 64 -4.95 5.49 -8.24
C GLY A 64 -5.08 3.99 -8.25
N LEU A 65 -3.98 3.27 -8.12
CA LEU A 65 -3.99 1.82 -8.14
C LEU A 65 -3.82 1.27 -6.73
N VAL A 66 -4.30 0.07 -6.52
CA VAL A 66 -4.09 -0.65 -5.26
C VAL A 66 -3.26 -1.90 -5.55
N PRO A 67 -2.50 -2.36 -4.60
CA PRO A 67 -2.35 -1.85 -3.23
C PRO A 67 -1.28 -0.77 -3.11
N SER A 68 -1.33 -0.03 -2.00
CA SER A 68 -0.26 0.89 -1.62
C SER A 68 0.10 0.63 -0.17
N LEU A 69 1.37 0.62 0.12
CA LEU A 69 1.88 0.37 1.46
C LEU A 69 2.59 1.61 1.96
N ILE A 70 2.34 1.98 3.20
CA ILE A 70 3.15 2.99 3.88
C ILE A 70 3.87 2.28 5.02
N ASN A 71 5.18 2.40 5.03
CA ASN A 71 6.03 1.80 6.05
C ASN A 71 6.73 2.92 6.81
N ASP A 72 6.29 3.17 8.03
CA ASP A 72 6.81 4.26 8.86
C ASP A 72 6.85 5.57 8.09
N GLY A 73 5.76 5.87 7.41
CA GLY A 73 5.61 7.14 6.70
C GLY A 73 6.08 7.14 5.27
N GLU A 74 6.79 6.12 4.85
CA GLU A 74 7.31 6.07 3.48
C GLU A 74 6.35 5.31 2.58
N VAL A 75 5.95 5.92 1.48
CA VAL A 75 5.02 5.30 0.54
C VAL A 75 5.76 4.34 -0.37
N ILE A 76 5.24 3.13 -0.47
CA ILE A 76 5.80 2.08 -1.33
C ILE A 76 4.66 1.55 -2.18
N THR A 77 4.75 1.76 -3.49
CA THR A 77 3.74 1.28 -4.41
C THR A 77 4.28 0.22 -5.36
N ASP A 78 5.60 0.16 -5.47
CA ASP A 78 6.27 -0.84 -6.28
C ASP A 78 7.12 -1.70 -5.38
N LYS A 79 7.27 -2.96 -5.78
CA LYS A 79 8.19 -3.85 -5.09
C LYS A 79 7.86 -3.97 -3.61
N ILE A 80 6.57 -3.99 -3.32
CA ILE A 80 6.12 -4.11 -1.93
C ILE A 80 6.67 -5.38 -1.30
N TYR A 81 6.66 -6.49 -2.04
CA TYR A 81 7.15 -7.75 -1.50
C TYR A 81 8.62 -7.65 -1.11
N LYS A 82 9.40 -6.95 -1.93
CA LYS A 82 10.80 -6.80 -1.63
C LYS A 82 11.01 -5.98 -0.36
N ASN A 83 10.19 -4.96 -0.19
CA ASN A 83 10.29 -4.13 1.00
C ASN A 83 10.06 -4.93 2.27
N ILE A 84 9.10 -5.86 2.23
CA ILE A 84 8.79 -6.66 3.42
C ILE A 84 9.57 -7.97 3.45
N GLY A 85 10.55 -8.14 2.58
CA GLY A 85 11.43 -9.28 2.66
C GLY A 85 10.98 -10.52 1.92
N LEU A 86 10.04 -10.38 0.97
CA LEU A 86 9.51 -11.52 0.22
C LEU A 86 9.66 -11.29 -1.28
N ALA A 87 10.82 -10.86 -1.68
CA ALA A 87 11.06 -10.39 -3.05
C ALA A 87 10.71 -11.43 -4.11
N GLU A 88 10.83 -12.71 -3.78
CA GLU A 88 10.70 -13.75 -4.78
C GLU A 88 9.60 -14.73 -4.55
N VAL A 89 8.74 -14.47 -3.57
CA VAL A 89 7.76 -15.47 -3.19
C VAL A 89 6.50 -15.41 -4.04
N VAL A 90 6.16 -14.25 -4.52
CA VAL A 90 4.90 -14.06 -5.22
C VAL A 90 5.15 -13.54 -6.61
N GLN A 91 5.56 -14.42 -7.44
CA GLN A 91 5.84 -14.08 -8.82
C GLN A 91 4.61 -14.30 -9.68
#